data_0736ad23b48e3f1ac395d7b48c3dc40e
#
_entry.id   0736ad23b48e3f1ac395d7b48c3dc40e
#
_cell.length_a   1.000
_cell.length_b   1.000
_cell.length_c   1.000
_cell.angle_alpha   90.00
_cell.angle_beta   90.00
_cell.angle_gamma   90.00
#
_symmetry.space_group_name_H-M   'P 1'
#
loop_
_entity.id
_entity.type
_entity.pdbx_description
1 polymer ?
#
loop_
_entity_poly.entity_id
_entity_poly.type
_entity_poly.pdbx_seq_one_letter_code
_entity_poly.pdbx_strand_id
1 'polypeptide(L)'
;MIKEKITNEFIEDICRQFGIEGDFKYYEVLTNGHINTSYKVFFYRDGEMKDYCLQRINSYVFKNPVEVMENISNVTEYIRSVIKSSGITAKRLVLHFQAAQDGKYYYIGPNGGFWRCSRFIDESETFNQTDNLAIIEEAGKAFGDFQLKLVDFPVKNLYITIPHFHNTIMRYEAFYEAVKNDSCGRASGVKEEIERYKSLEGVATEMYKMQRRGELPLKVTHNDTKCNNVLFDKSTGEYLCVIDLDTVMPGLVGFDFGDAIRFIANSAKEDEKDLSKVKLDLNKFEAFAKGFTGKLKSVLSENEKDTLALGALTMTLECGLRFLTDYLNGDVYFKTCYEEHNLDRARCQLALAEDMISKRNEMKAIVAKYAG
;
A
#
# COMPACT_ATOMS: atom_id res chain seq x y z
N MET A 1 18.06 4.27 24.85
CA MET A 1 17.66 5.42 24.00
C MET A 1 16.72 6.30 24.83
N ILE A 2 17.10 7.55 25.06
CA ILE A 2 16.21 8.53 25.71
C ILE A 2 15.04 8.73 24.76
N LYS A 3 13.81 8.41 25.19
CA LYS A 3 12.61 8.74 24.41
C LYS A 3 12.56 10.26 24.27
N GLU A 4 12.71 10.77 23.07
CA GLU A 4 12.59 12.17 22.74
C GLU A 4 11.20 12.66 23.20
N LYS A 5 11.19 13.68 24.05
CA LYS A 5 9.93 14.27 24.52
C LYS A 5 9.39 15.17 23.39
N ILE A 6 8.34 14.73 22.76
CA ILE A 6 7.64 15.51 21.71
C ILE A 6 6.86 16.62 22.45
N THR A 7 7.28 17.87 22.23
CA THR A 7 6.61 19.07 22.77
C THR A 7 6.13 19.95 21.63
N ASN A 8 5.33 20.96 21.92
CA ASN A 8 4.89 21.95 20.93
C ASN A 8 6.08 22.67 20.30
N GLU A 9 7.04 23.09 21.12
CA GLU A 9 8.26 23.78 20.67
C GLU A 9 9.07 22.90 19.72
N PHE A 10 9.23 21.61 20.07
CA PHE A 10 9.96 20.68 19.23
C PHE A 10 9.28 20.49 17.85
N ILE A 11 7.95 20.32 17.83
CA ILE A 11 7.20 20.16 16.57
C ILE A 11 7.26 21.45 15.74
N GLU A 12 7.12 22.62 16.39
CA GLU A 12 7.25 23.91 15.72
C GLU A 12 8.63 24.08 15.08
N ASP A 13 9.71 23.79 15.83
CA ASP A 13 11.09 23.89 15.34
C ASP A 13 11.31 23.02 14.09
N ILE A 14 10.79 21.79 14.10
CA ILE A 14 10.87 20.91 12.92
C ILE A 14 10.08 21.52 11.74
N CYS A 15 8.88 22.05 11.99
CA CYS A 15 8.08 22.69 10.94
C CYS A 15 8.77 23.91 10.33
N ARG A 16 9.50 24.70 11.13
CA ARG A 16 10.27 25.85 10.67
C ARG A 16 11.38 25.46 9.69
N GLN A 17 11.93 24.24 9.82
CA GLN A 17 12.91 23.73 8.84
C GLN A 17 12.32 23.55 7.43
N PHE A 18 11.01 23.34 7.34
CA PHE A 18 10.28 23.27 6.06
C PHE A 18 9.73 24.61 5.57
N GLY A 19 10.26 25.72 6.11
CA GLY A 19 9.85 27.07 5.69
C GLY A 19 8.38 27.40 5.99
N ILE A 20 7.74 26.69 6.92
CA ILE A 20 6.35 26.97 7.29
C ILE A 20 6.32 28.28 8.10
N GLU A 21 5.61 29.26 7.55
CA GLU A 21 5.42 30.58 8.14
C GLU A 21 4.07 30.69 8.86
N GLY A 22 3.93 31.73 9.69
CA GLY A 22 2.74 32.00 10.49
C GLY A 22 2.90 31.58 11.96
N ASP A 23 1.83 31.71 12.75
CA ASP A 23 1.82 31.38 14.17
C ASP A 23 1.49 29.91 14.34
N PHE A 24 2.40 29.12 14.91
CA PHE A 24 2.10 27.76 15.35
C PHE A 24 1.02 27.80 16.44
N LYS A 25 0.01 26.96 16.35
CA LYS A 25 -1.07 26.87 17.34
C LYS A 25 -0.97 25.63 18.21
N TYR A 26 -1.05 24.46 17.58
CA TYR A 26 -0.96 23.15 18.25
C TYR A 26 -0.72 22.04 17.22
N TYR A 27 -0.58 20.82 17.69
CA TYR A 27 -0.57 19.63 16.86
C TYR A 27 -1.48 18.54 17.43
N GLU A 28 -1.89 17.61 16.57
CA GLU A 28 -2.61 16.40 16.91
C GLU A 28 -1.83 15.18 16.39
N VAL A 29 -1.82 14.09 17.15
CA VAL A 29 -1.21 12.83 16.71
C VAL A 29 -2.21 12.08 15.83
N LEU A 30 -1.82 11.74 14.62
CA LEU A 30 -2.63 10.91 13.73
C LEU A 30 -2.34 9.44 14.03
N THR A 31 -3.35 8.71 14.50
CA THR A 31 -3.19 7.31 14.96
C THR A 31 -3.47 6.26 13.90
N ASN A 32 -3.88 6.65 12.70
CA ASN A 32 -4.27 5.73 11.63
C ASN A 32 -3.08 5.09 10.89
N GLY A 33 -1.85 5.59 11.07
CA GLY A 33 -0.63 5.02 10.51
C GLY A 33 0.03 3.99 11.43
N HIS A 34 0.57 2.91 10.85
CA HIS A 34 1.17 1.82 11.64
C HIS A 34 2.71 1.82 11.65
N ILE A 35 3.35 2.49 10.70
CA ILE A 35 4.81 2.45 10.50
C ILE A 35 5.44 3.77 10.91
N ASN A 36 5.01 4.88 10.31
CA ASN A 36 5.51 6.22 10.59
C ASN A 36 4.71 6.88 11.72
N THR A 37 5.34 7.83 12.43
CA THR A 37 4.60 8.68 13.36
C THR A 37 4.16 9.94 12.64
N SER A 38 2.86 10.22 12.65
CA SER A 38 2.26 11.32 11.89
C SER A 38 1.58 12.32 12.82
N TYR A 39 1.72 13.59 12.49
CA TYR A 39 1.15 14.72 13.24
C TYR A 39 0.40 15.62 12.26
N LYS A 40 -0.83 16.00 12.59
CA LYS A 40 -1.49 17.14 11.96
C LYS A 40 -1.07 18.38 12.74
N VAL A 41 -0.47 19.36 12.07
CA VAL A 41 0.04 20.58 12.67
C VAL A 41 -0.71 21.79 12.15
N PHE A 42 -1.03 22.72 13.03
CA PHE A 42 -1.91 23.84 12.78
C PHE A 42 -1.15 25.17 12.89
N PHE A 43 -1.15 25.92 11.80
CA PHE A 43 -0.56 27.25 11.72
C PHE A 43 -1.64 28.28 11.36
N TYR A 44 -1.54 29.48 11.92
CA TYR A 44 -2.39 30.60 11.53
C TYR A 44 -1.58 31.61 10.74
N ARG A 45 -2.00 31.90 9.52
CA ARG A 45 -1.33 32.83 8.61
C ARG A 45 -2.34 33.55 7.74
N ASP A 46 -2.18 34.86 7.58
CA ASP A 46 -2.99 35.71 6.69
C ASP A 46 -4.51 35.59 6.93
N GLY A 47 -4.93 35.46 8.19
CA GLY A 47 -6.35 35.34 8.56
C GLY A 47 -6.94 33.94 8.46
N GLU A 48 -6.17 32.92 8.08
CA GLU A 48 -6.66 31.55 7.87
C GLU A 48 -5.79 30.52 8.60
N MET A 49 -6.43 29.39 8.97
CA MET A 49 -5.71 28.20 9.39
C MET A 49 -5.08 27.50 8.18
N LYS A 50 -3.84 27.08 8.33
CA LYS A 50 -3.06 26.32 7.34
C LYS A 50 -2.57 25.06 8.02
N ASP A 51 -3.08 23.92 7.56
CA ASP A 51 -2.81 22.62 8.17
C ASP A 51 -1.75 21.85 7.35
N TYR A 52 -0.88 21.17 8.08
CA TYR A 52 0.17 20.34 7.48
C TYR A 52 0.17 18.95 8.11
N CYS A 53 0.66 17.97 7.35
CA CYS A 53 0.97 16.64 7.85
C CYS A 53 2.49 16.54 8.02
N LEU A 54 2.95 16.55 9.26
CA LEU A 54 4.35 16.31 9.61
C LEU A 54 4.53 14.85 9.97
N GLN A 55 5.51 14.18 9.36
CA GLN A 55 5.73 12.75 9.59
C GLN A 55 7.20 12.48 9.96
N ARG A 56 7.40 11.62 10.98
CA ARG A 56 8.68 11.03 11.29
C ARG A 56 8.76 9.65 10.65
N ILE A 57 9.67 9.49 9.70
CA ILE A 57 9.89 8.24 8.98
C ILE A 57 10.54 7.20 9.91
N ASN A 58 10.04 5.99 9.87
CA ASN A 58 10.60 4.86 10.60
C ASN A 58 11.84 4.29 9.87
N SER A 59 13.01 4.77 10.21
CA SER A 59 14.30 4.33 9.61
C SER A 59 14.68 2.89 9.96
N TYR A 60 13.96 2.24 10.88
CA TYR A 60 14.15 0.81 11.12
C TYR A 60 13.52 -0.01 9.98
N VAL A 61 12.37 0.39 9.48
CA VAL A 61 11.67 -0.25 8.37
C VAL A 61 12.27 0.21 7.03
N PHE A 62 12.38 1.52 6.82
CA PHE A 62 12.93 2.11 5.61
C PHE A 62 14.42 2.41 5.83
N LYS A 63 15.28 1.49 5.37
CA LYS A 63 16.73 1.58 5.60
C LYS A 63 17.39 2.74 4.88
N ASN A 64 16.83 3.18 3.77
CA ASN A 64 17.28 4.34 3.00
C ASN A 64 16.14 5.34 2.79
N PRO A 65 15.76 6.12 3.83
CA PRO A 65 14.64 7.05 3.75
C PRO A 65 14.87 8.20 2.75
N VAL A 66 16.11 8.46 2.36
CA VAL A 66 16.43 9.43 1.29
C VAL A 66 15.89 8.94 -0.04
N GLU A 67 16.20 7.69 -0.44
CA GLU A 67 15.67 7.10 -1.68
C GLU A 67 14.14 7.01 -1.69
N VAL A 68 13.54 6.71 -0.53
CA VAL A 68 12.07 6.74 -0.37
C VAL A 68 11.53 8.13 -0.70
N MET A 69 12.14 9.20 -0.15
CA MET A 69 11.67 10.55 -0.41
C MET A 69 11.97 11.02 -1.84
N GLU A 70 13.05 10.56 -2.46
CA GLU A 70 13.33 10.83 -3.87
C GLU A 70 12.27 10.19 -4.78
N ASN A 71 11.89 8.94 -4.54
CA ASN A 71 10.78 8.31 -5.26
C ASN A 71 9.47 9.09 -5.10
N ILE A 72 9.11 9.41 -3.86
CA ILE A 72 7.86 10.12 -3.53
C ILE A 72 7.83 11.50 -4.20
N SER A 73 8.90 12.28 -4.07
CA SER A 73 8.94 13.62 -4.66
C SER A 73 8.89 13.58 -6.18
N ASN A 74 9.65 12.69 -6.81
CA ASN A 74 9.64 12.54 -8.26
C ASN A 74 8.24 12.15 -8.78
N VAL A 75 7.59 11.19 -8.13
CA VAL A 75 6.25 10.73 -8.50
C VAL A 75 5.20 11.82 -8.28
N THR A 76 5.20 12.47 -7.12
CA THR A 76 4.19 13.49 -6.81
C THR A 76 4.34 14.75 -7.67
N GLU A 77 5.56 15.19 -7.95
CA GLU A 77 5.79 16.34 -8.85
C GLU A 77 5.45 16.00 -10.30
N TYR A 78 5.70 14.77 -10.74
CA TYR A 78 5.28 14.30 -12.07
C TYR A 78 3.75 14.31 -12.18
N ILE A 79 3.03 13.67 -11.25
CA ILE A 79 1.56 13.67 -11.20
C ILE A 79 1.03 15.12 -11.20
N ARG A 80 1.65 16.01 -10.40
CA ARG A 80 1.27 17.43 -10.36
C ARG A 80 1.43 18.09 -11.71
N SER A 81 2.50 17.79 -12.45
CA SER A 81 2.74 18.34 -13.78
C SER A 81 1.67 17.87 -14.78
N VAL A 82 1.31 16.58 -14.74
CA VAL A 82 0.24 15.99 -15.58
C VAL A 82 -1.11 16.66 -15.29
N ILE A 83 -1.49 16.83 -14.01
CA ILE A 83 -2.74 17.48 -13.63
C ILE A 83 -2.76 18.93 -14.12
N LYS A 84 -1.67 19.68 -13.93
CA LYS A 84 -1.57 21.08 -14.37
C LYS A 84 -1.65 21.24 -15.89
N SER A 85 -1.05 20.32 -16.64
CA SER A 85 -1.11 20.34 -18.11
C SER A 85 -2.54 20.15 -18.64
N SER A 86 -3.42 19.53 -17.87
CA SER A 86 -4.85 19.39 -18.17
C SER A 86 -5.70 20.61 -17.76
N GLY A 87 -5.08 21.69 -17.30
CA GLY A 87 -5.78 22.92 -16.86
C GLY A 87 -6.47 22.80 -15.50
N ILE A 88 -6.21 21.74 -14.74
CA ILE A 88 -6.85 21.45 -13.45
C ILE A 88 -5.93 21.87 -12.31
N THR A 89 -6.51 22.38 -11.21
CA THR A 89 -5.74 22.66 -9.99
C THR A 89 -5.41 21.35 -9.26
N ALA A 90 -4.15 21.15 -8.91
CA ALA A 90 -3.67 19.95 -8.24
C ALA A 90 -3.82 20.00 -6.69
N LYS A 91 -4.50 21.02 -6.12
CA LYS A 91 -4.46 21.34 -4.68
C LYS A 91 -4.85 20.15 -3.76
N ARG A 92 -5.83 19.32 -4.15
CA ARG A 92 -6.32 18.17 -3.37
C ARG A 92 -6.11 16.83 -4.07
N LEU A 93 -5.57 16.85 -5.31
CA LEU A 93 -5.52 15.67 -6.19
C LEU A 93 -4.17 14.94 -6.17
N VAL A 94 -3.21 15.45 -5.40
CA VAL A 94 -1.91 14.82 -5.17
C VAL A 94 -1.28 15.42 -3.91
N LEU A 95 -0.50 14.64 -3.18
CA LEU A 95 0.28 15.11 -2.04
C LEU A 95 1.25 16.23 -2.45
N HIS A 96 1.37 17.25 -1.59
CA HIS A 96 2.28 18.36 -1.81
C HIS A 96 3.27 18.46 -0.66
N PHE A 97 4.47 17.96 -0.86
CA PHE A 97 5.54 18.05 0.12
C PHE A 97 6.15 19.46 0.14
N GLN A 98 6.52 19.89 1.35
CA GLN A 98 7.23 21.15 1.56
C GLN A 98 8.73 20.88 1.47
N ALA A 99 9.45 21.70 0.71
CA ALA A 99 10.89 21.65 0.71
C ALA A 99 11.44 22.22 2.02
N ALA A 100 12.47 21.59 2.57
CA ALA A 100 13.26 22.15 3.66
C ALA A 100 14.13 23.33 3.19
N GLN A 101 14.75 24.04 4.11
CA GLN A 101 15.57 25.23 3.81
C GLN A 101 16.74 24.94 2.86
N ASP A 102 17.23 23.67 2.83
CA ASP A 102 18.28 23.19 1.92
C ASP A 102 17.72 22.73 0.54
N GLY A 103 16.43 22.88 0.30
CA GLY A 103 15.74 22.50 -0.93
C GLY A 103 15.33 21.03 -1.02
N LYS A 104 15.65 20.18 -0.02
CA LYS A 104 15.23 18.78 0.00
C LYS A 104 13.82 18.63 0.56
N TYR A 105 13.11 17.59 0.16
CA TYR A 105 11.77 17.27 0.67
C TYR A 105 11.79 16.47 1.99
N TYR A 106 12.89 16.54 2.73
CA TYR A 106 13.06 15.95 4.04
C TYR A 106 14.01 16.78 4.89
N TYR A 107 13.96 16.56 6.21
CA TYR A 107 14.88 17.14 7.17
C TYR A 107 15.38 16.07 8.14
N ILE A 108 16.68 16.09 8.44
CA ILE A 108 17.27 15.20 9.45
C ILE A 108 17.50 16.03 10.71
N GLY A 109 16.69 15.77 11.74
CA GLY A 109 16.78 16.46 13.01
C GLY A 109 18.04 16.13 13.80
N PRO A 110 18.35 16.90 14.85
CA PRO A 110 19.59 16.76 15.64
C PRO A 110 19.80 15.35 16.23
N ASN A 111 18.71 14.64 16.53
CA ASN A 111 18.74 13.28 17.07
C ASN A 111 18.65 12.19 16.00
N GLY A 112 18.96 12.52 14.74
CA GLY A 112 18.89 11.58 13.61
C GLY A 112 17.47 11.20 13.16
N GLY A 113 16.44 11.86 13.71
CA GLY A 113 15.05 11.67 13.26
C GLY A 113 14.89 12.18 11.82
N PHE A 114 14.33 11.35 10.94
CA PHE A 114 14.09 11.71 9.55
C PHE A 114 12.65 12.21 9.40
N TRP A 115 12.48 13.43 8.93
CA TRP A 115 11.21 14.14 8.89
C TRP A 115 10.82 14.55 7.47
N ARG A 116 9.53 14.51 7.18
CA ARG A 116 8.93 15.09 5.98
C ARG A 116 7.66 15.86 6.35
N CYS A 117 7.33 16.85 5.56
CA CYS A 117 6.14 17.65 5.76
C CYS A 117 5.39 17.82 4.45
N SER A 118 4.07 17.66 4.48
CA SER A 118 3.19 17.93 3.35
C SER A 118 2.03 18.82 3.76
N ARG A 119 1.37 19.47 2.79
CA ARG A 119 0.09 20.12 3.06
C ARG A 119 -0.94 19.09 3.45
N PHE A 120 -1.72 19.39 4.47
CA PHE A 120 -2.85 18.56 4.82
C PHE A 120 -3.98 18.74 3.79
N ILE A 121 -4.69 17.69 3.48
CA ILE A 121 -5.85 17.71 2.57
C ILE A 121 -7.09 17.69 3.44
N ASP A 122 -7.67 18.87 3.67
CA ASP A 122 -8.87 19.04 4.49
C ASP A 122 -10.11 18.53 3.77
N GLU A 123 -11.21 18.39 4.54
CA GLU A 123 -12.50 17.87 4.04
C GLU A 123 -12.35 16.52 3.32
N SER A 124 -11.42 15.70 3.84
CA SER A 124 -11.17 14.34 3.34
C SER A 124 -11.34 13.31 4.45
N GLU A 125 -11.66 12.09 4.06
CA GLU A 125 -11.76 10.94 4.94
C GLU A 125 -11.13 9.69 4.30
N THR A 126 -10.85 8.68 5.12
CA THR A 126 -10.34 7.37 4.69
C THR A 126 -11.20 6.25 5.27
N PHE A 127 -11.22 5.10 4.60
CA PHE A 127 -11.96 3.92 5.06
C PHE A 127 -11.00 2.75 5.29
N ASN A 128 -10.96 2.19 6.49
CA ASN A 128 -10.22 0.95 6.75
C ASN A 128 -10.90 -0.24 6.07
N GLN A 129 -12.22 -0.34 6.20
CA GLN A 129 -13.08 -1.29 5.52
C GLN A 129 -14.41 -0.62 5.21
N THR A 130 -15.06 -1.02 4.12
CA THR A 130 -16.38 -0.53 3.75
C THR A 130 -17.15 -1.58 2.96
N ASP A 131 -18.47 -1.60 3.10
CA ASP A 131 -19.38 -2.38 2.28
C ASP A 131 -20.06 -1.52 1.21
N ASN A 132 -19.75 -0.22 1.16
CA ASN A 132 -20.29 0.69 0.17
C ASN A 132 -19.57 0.49 -1.18
N LEU A 133 -20.27 -0.15 -2.13
CA LEU A 133 -19.73 -0.46 -3.45
C LEU A 133 -19.31 0.79 -4.25
N ALA A 134 -19.96 1.95 -4.02
CA ALA A 134 -19.57 3.19 -4.67
C ALA A 134 -18.19 3.67 -4.18
N ILE A 135 -17.91 3.61 -2.87
CA ILE A 135 -16.60 3.94 -2.30
C ILE A 135 -15.54 2.95 -2.80
N ILE A 136 -15.88 1.66 -2.92
CA ILE A 136 -14.96 0.65 -3.45
C ILE A 136 -14.63 0.93 -4.93
N GLU A 137 -15.62 1.31 -5.73
CA GLU A 137 -15.39 1.72 -7.13
C GLU A 137 -14.48 2.97 -7.19
N GLU A 138 -14.72 3.95 -6.33
CA GLU A 138 -13.87 5.15 -6.23
C GLU A 138 -12.44 4.81 -5.80
N ALA A 139 -12.24 3.85 -4.88
CA ALA A 139 -10.91 3.35 -4.54
C ALA A 139 -10.21 2.72 -5.76
N GLY A 140 -10.93 1.93 -6.54
CA GLY A 140 -10.44 1.39 -7.80
C GLY A 140 -10.04 2.49 -8.79
N LYS A 141 -10.89 3.52 -8.94
CA LYS A 141 -10.58 4.69 -9.78
C LYS A 141 -9.33 5.43 -9.29
N ALA A 142 -9.15 5.58 -7.97
CA ALA A 142 -8.01 6.27 -7.40
C ALA A 142 -6.68 5.59 -7.75
N PHE A 143 -6.57 4.29 -7.53
CA PHE A 143 -5.35 3.54 -7.85
C PHE A 143 -5.14 3.39 -9.36
N GLY A 144 -6.22 3.22 -10.15
CA GLY A 144 -6.14 3.22 -11.61
C GLY A 144 -5.67 4.57 -12.17
N ASP A 145 -6.21 5.67 -11.65
CA ASP A 145 -5.83 7.03 -12.06
C ASP A 145 -4.39 7.38 -11.64
N PHE A 146 -3.95 6.91 -10.47
CA PHE A 146 -2.56 7.02 -10.03
C PHE A 146 -1.61 6.38 -11.05
N GLN A 147 -1.85 5.15 -11.44
CA GLN A 147 -1.03 4.45 -12.44
C GLN A 147 -1.16 5.06 -13.84
N LEU A 148 -2.36 5.50 -14.23
CA LEU A 148 -2.58 6.18 -15.52
C LEU A 148 -1.75 7.45 -15.65
N LYS A 149 -1.73 8.28 -14.60
CA LYS A 149 -0.92 9.50 -14.59
C LYS A 149 0.58 9.24 -14.65
N LEU A 150 1.01 8.05 -14.30
CA LEU A 150 2.41 7.62 -14.28
C LEU A 150 2.80 6.69 -15.45
N VAL A 151 1.91 6.52 -16.43
CA VAL A 151 2.15 5.60 -17.56
C VAL A 151 3.42 5.93 -18.34
N ASP A 152 3.71 7.21 -18.51
CA ASP A 152 4.90 7.70 -19.22
C ASP A 152 6.06 8.07 -18.28
N PHE A 153 5.90 7.83 -16.97
CA PHE A 153 6.97 8.08 -16.03
C PHE A 153 8.12 7.07 -16.24
N PRO A 154 9.37 7.54 -16.32
CA PRO A 154 10.51 6.65 -16.56
C PRO A 154 10.81 5.78 -15.32
N VAL A 155 10.25 4.59 -15.27
CA VAL A 155 10.33 3.62 -14.15
C VAL A 155 11.76 3.40 -13.64
N LYS A 156 12.74 3.44 -14.55
CA LYS A 156 14.17 3.31 -14.22
C LYS A 156 14.73 4.42 -13.32
N ASN A 157 14.00 5.51 -13.16
CA ASN A 157 14.38 6.62 -12.28
C ASN A 157 13.93 6.39 -10.83
N LEU A 158 13.22 5.31 -10.54
CA LEU A 158 12.84 4.94 -9.18
C LEU A 158 13.85 3.98 -8.56
N TYR A 159 14.15 4.21 -7.30
CA TYR A 159 14.89 3.29 -6.46
C TYR A 159 14.02 2.10 -6.04
N ILE A 160 14.63 0.94 -5.83
CA ILE A 160 14.00 -0.21 -5.17
C ILE A 160 14.24 -0.06 -3.67
N THR A 161 13.32 0.63 -2.99
CA THR A 161 13.46 1.01 -1.58
C THR A 161 13.30 -0.17 -0.62
N ILE A 162 12.59 -1.21 -1.05
CA ILE A 162 12.45 -2.48 -0.34
C ILE A 162 12.84 -3.61 -1.31
N PRO A 163 14.09 -4.09 -1.25
CA PRO A 163 14.55 -5.16 -2.13
C PRO A 163 13.66 -6.40 -2.01
N HIS A 164 13.32 -6.99 -3.15
CA HIS A 164 12.53 -8.22 -3.24
C HIS A 164 11.13 -8.15 -2.60
N PHE A 165 10.50 -6.96 -2.58
CA PHE A 165 9.26 -6.74 -1.84
C PHE A 165 8.15 -7.73 -2.23
N HIS A 166 7.85 -7.87 -3.53
CA HIS A 166 6.89 -8.84 -4.07
C HIS A 166 7.58 -9.93 -4.90
N ASN A 167 8.76 -10.36 -4.48
CA ASN A 167 9.42 -11.52 -5.07
C ASN A 167 8.89 -12.81 -4.44
N THR A 168 7.78 -13.29 -4.95
CA THR A 168 7.08 -14.46 -4.41
C THR A 168 7.95 -15.72 -4.45
N ILE A 169 8.91 -15.85 -5.40
CA ILE A 169 9.85 -16.98 -5.42
C ILE A 169 10.71 -16.95 -4.15
N MET A 170 11.33 -15.82 -3.83
CA MET A 170 12.14 -15.70 -2.60
C MET A 170 11.29 -15.85 -1.32
N ARG A 171 9.99 -15.52 -1.36
CA ARG A 171 9.10 -15.80 -0.23
C ARG A 171 8.94 -17.30 0.00
N TYR A 172 8.82 -18.09 -1.08
CA TYR A 172 8.79 -19.55 -0.99
C TYR A 172 10.13 -20.13 -0.53
N GLU A 173 11.26 -19.62 -0.99
CA GLU A 173 12.59 -20.03 -0.51
C GLU A 173 12.71 -19.81 1.01
N ALA A 174 12.36 -18.61 1.50
CA ALA A 174 12.36 -18.32 2.93
C ALA A 174 11.38 -19.19 3.73
N PHE A 175 10.22 -19.51 3.16
CA PHE A 175 9.26 -20.45 3.75
C PHE A 175 9.84 -21.86 3.88
N TYR A 176 10.47 -22.39 2.84
CA TYR A 176 11.10 -23.72 2.89
C TYR A 176 12.22 -23.77 3.92
N GLU A 177 13.01 -22.71 4.05
CA GLU A 177 14.02 -22.61 5.09
C GLU A 177 13.40 -22.59 6.49
N ALA A 178 12.31 -21.84 6.70
CA ALA A 178 11.62 -21.81 7.99
C ALA A 178 11.05 -23.18 8.37
N VAL A 179 10.43 -23.90 7.41
CA VAL A 179 9.93 -25.26 7.62
C VAL A 179 11.07 -26.24 7.95
N LYS A 180 12.19 -26.15 7.23
CA LYS A 180 13.36 -27.02 7.44
C LYS A 180 14.03 -26.78 8.80
N ASN A 181 14.20 -25.52 9.16
CA ASN A 181 14.89 -25.13 10.39
C ASN A 181 14.03 -25.37 11.64
N ASP A 182 12.70 -25.20 11.51
CA ASP A 182 11.71 -25.37 12.59
C ASP A 182 12.19 -24.83 13.93
N SER A 183 12.72 -23.61 13.92
CA SER A 183 13.44 -23.00 15.06
C SER A 183 12.62 -22.92 16.35
N CYS A 184 11.30 -22.95 16.22
CA CYS A 184 10.35 -22.88 17.34
C CYS A 184 9.59 -24.21 17.58
N GLY A 185 9.88 -25.30 16.82
CA GLY A 185 9.20 -26.59 16.94
C GLY A 185 7.73 -26.56 16.53
N ARG A 186 7.32 -25.59 15.71
CA ARG A 186 5.90 -25.36 15.34
C ARG A 186 5.48 -26.09 14.05
N ALA A 187 6.42 -26.54 13.22
CA ALA A 187 6.12 -27.12 11.91
C ALA A 187 5.25 -28.40 12.01
N SER A 188 5.45 -29.19 13.05
CA SER A 188 4.67 -30.42 13.25
C SER A 188 3.18 -30.17 13.50
N GLY A 189 2.81 -29.02 14.05
CA GLY A 189 1.42 -28.60 14.33
C GLY A 189 0.67 -28.00 13.15
N VAL A 190 1.38 -27.67 12.05
CA VAL A 190 0.82 -26.94 10.87
C VAL A 190 1.15 -27.63 9.54
N LYS A 191 1.22 -28.98 9.56
CA LYS A 191 1.58 -29.77 8.36
C LYS A 191 0.61 -29.58 7.21
N GLU A 192 -0.66 -29.44 7.51
CA GLU A 192 -1.70 -29.27 6.50
C GLU A 192 -1.50 -27.92 5.79
N GLU A 193 -1.32 -26.84 6.52
CA GLU A 193 -1.08 -25.51 5.97
C GLU A 193 0.21 -25.49 5.13
N ILE A 194 1.28 -26.13 5.61
CA ILE A 194 2.55 -26.26 4.89
C ILE A 194 2.33 -26.94 3.54
N GLU A 195 1.68 -28.10 3.50
CA GLU A 195 1.48 -28.84 2.24
C GLU A 195 0.53 -28.08 1.29
N ARG A 196 -0.47 -27.37 1.80
CA ARG A 196 -1.38 -26.55 0.97
C ARG A 196 -0.63 -25.40 0.33
N TYR A 197 0.18 -24.64 1.08
CA TYR A 197 1.01 -23.57 0.49
C TYR A 197 2.00 -24.11 -0.54
N LYS A 198 2.66 -25.24 -0.29
CA LYS A 198 3.52 -25.90 -1.27
C LYS A 198 2.80 -26.23 -2.57
N SER A 199 1.60 -26.79 -2.47
CA SER A 199 0.80 -27.15 -3.66
C SER A 199 0.40 -25.94 -4.51
N LEU A 200 0.36 -24.75 -3.95
CA LEU A 200 -0.03 -23.50 -4.60
C LEU A 200 1.17 -22.67 -5.11
N GLU A 201 2.43 -23.12 -4.90
CA GLU A 201 3.62 -22.39 -5.32
C GLU A 201 3.62 -22.06 -6.82
N GLY A 202 3.20 -23.00 -7.65
CA GLY A 202 3.18 -22.82 -9.10
C GLY A 202 2.35 -21.63 -9.53
N VAL A 203 1.14 -21.50 -8.99
CA VAL A 203 0.23 -20.40 -9.31
C VAL A 203 0.67 -19.08 -8.64
N ALA A 204 1.15 -19.13 -7.41
CA ALA A 204 1.58 -17.96 -6.67
C ALA A 204 2.80 -17.27 -7.31
N THR A 205 3.71 -18.05 -7.90
CA THR A 205 4.96 -17.53 -8.48
C THR A 205 4.84 -17.17 -9.97
N GLU A 206 3.70 -17.45 -10.61
CA GLU A 206 3.58 -17.33 -12.08
C GLU A 206 3.75 -15.90 -12.58
N MET A 207 3.16 -14.90 -11.93
CA MET A 207 3.32 -13.51 -12.36
C MET A 207 4.78 -13.06 -12.31
N TYR A 208 5.53 -13.45 -11.29
CA TYR A 208 6.95 -13.13 -11.21
C TYR A 208 7.76 -13.84 -12.32
N LYS A 209 7.41 -15.09 -12.67
CA LYS A 209 8.01 -15.81 -13.78
C LYS A 209 7.68 -15.15 -15.12
N MET A 210 6.43 -14.68 -15.32
CA MET A 210 6.02 -13.91 -16.51
C MET A 210 6.82 -12.61 -16.65
N GLN A 211 7.01 -11.90 -15.55
CA GLN A 211 7.85 -10.69 -15.53
C GLN A 211 9.30 -11.02 -15.97
N ARG A 212 9.89 -12.10 -15.46
CA ARG A 212 11.24 -12.52 -15.85
C ARG A 212 11.37 -12.95 -17.30
N ARG A 213 10.29 -13.45 -17.91
CA ARG A 213 10.23 -13.75 -19.36
C ARG A 213 9.95 -12.53 -20.21
N GLY A 214 9.75 -11.34 -19.61
CA GLY A 214 9.44 -10.09 -20.31
C GLY A 214 7.97 -10.00 -20.79
N GLU A 215 7.09 -10.86 -20.32
CA GLU A 215 5.66 -10.88 -20.66
C GLU A 215 4.85 -9.83 -19.90
N LEU A 216 5.31 -9.43 -18.72
CA LEU A 216 4.74 -8.37 -17.89
C LEU A 216 5.78 -7.27 -17.66
N PRO A 217 5.50 -6.02 -18.08
CA PRO A 217 6.42 -4.90 -17.86
C PRO A 217 6.38 -4.42 -16.42
N LEU A 218 7.51 -3.89 -15.94
CA LEU A 218 7.53 -3.10 -14.71
C LEU A 218 6.95 -1.71 -14.99
N LYS A 219 6.05 -1.28 -14.12
CA LYS A 219 5.47 0.07 -14.10
C LYS A 219 5.67 0.70 -12.72
N VAL A 220 5.31 1.96 -12.58
CA VAL A 220 5.25 2.58 -11.24
C VAL A 220 4.04 1.99 -10.51
N THR A 221 4.28 1.35 -9.38
CA THR A 221 3.24 0.77 -8.54
C THR A 221 3.28 1.34 -7.13
N HIS A 222 2.13 1.34 -6.48
CA HIS A 222 1.99 1.78 -5.10
C HIS A 222 2.50 0.72 -4.11
N ASN A 223 2.20 -0.56 -4.39
CA ASN A 223 2.59 -1.75 -3.62
C ASN A 223 2.01 -1.87 -2.19
N ASP A 224 1.07 -1.00 -1.81
CA ASP A 224 0.27 -1.10 -0.58
C ASP A 224 -1.11 -0.46 -0.80
N THR A 225 -1.94 -1.10 -1.64
CA THR A 225 -3.18 -0.53 -2.18
C THR A 225 -4.41 -0.77 -1.31
N LYS A 226 -4.25 -0.59 -0.01
CA LYS A 226 -5.36 -0.65 0.93
C LYS A 226 -6.32 0.54 0.75
N CYS A 227 -7.60 0.34 1.05
CA CYS A 227 -8.61 1.39 0.92
C CYS A 227 -8.30 2.64 1.77
N ASN A 228 -7.68 2.49 2.93
CA ASN A 228 -7.27 3.60 3.79
C ASN A 228 -6.08 4.42 3.24
N ASN A 229 -5.46 3.98 2.14
CA ASN A 229 -4.46 4.74 1.40
C ASN A 229 -5.06 5.59 0.27
N VAL A 230 -6.38 5.77 0.27
CA VAL A 230 -7.10 6.71 -0.58
C VAL A 230 -7.78 7.76 0.28
N LEU A 231 -7.63 9.03 -0.07
CA LEU A 231 -8.45 10.12 0.47
C LEU A 231 -9.70 10.30 -0.39
N PHE A 232 -10.85 10.35 0.27
CA PHE A 232 -12.15 10.61 -0.35
C PHE A 232 -12.67 11.97 0.12
N ASP A 233 -13.39 12.67 -0.75
CA ASP A 233 -14.08 13.90 -0.40
C ASP A 233 -15.26 13.60 0.52
N LYS A 234 -15.31 14.22 1.69
CA LYS A 234 -16.37 13.99 2.70
C LYS A 234 -17.76 14.30 2.20
N SER A 235 -17.89 15.23 1.27
CA SER A 235 -19.21 15.69 0.79
C SER A 235 -19.75 14.85 -0.35
N THR A 236 -18.88 14.33 -1.23
CA THR A 236 -19.27 13.62 -2.45
C THR A 236 -18.95 12.12 -2.40
N GLY A 237 -18.01 11.70 -1.56
CA GLY A 237 -17.48 10.34 -1.55
C GLY A 237 -16.56 10.02 -2.73
N GLU A 238 -16.30 10.97 -3.63
CA GLU A 238 -15.36 10.79 -4.73
C GLU A 238 -13.92 10.74 -4.24
N TYR A 239 -13.06 9.95 -4.90
CA TYR A 239 -11.65 9.92 -4.55
C TYR A 239 -10.97 11.26 -4.85
N LEU A 240 -10.03 11.64 -3.98
CA LEU A 240 -9.18 12.82 -4.15
C LEU A 240 -7.78 12.44 -4.62
N CYS A 241 -7.04 11.71 -3.80
CA CYS A 241 -5.71 11.23 -4.15
C CYS A 241 -5.31 10.00 -3.33
N VAL A 242 -4.29 9.32 -3.82
CA VAL A 242 -3.62 8.23 -3.13
C VAL A 242 -2.57 8.80 -2.17
N ILE A 243 -2.45 8.19 -0.99
CA ILE A 243 -1.52 8.56 0.07
C ILE A 243 -0.66 7.36 0.51
N ASP A 244 0.27 7.57 1.44
CA ASP A 244 1.20 6.54 1.95
C ASP A 244 2.09 5.93 0.86
N LEU A 245 2.81 6.81 0.15
CA LEU A 245 3.63 6.49 -1.01
C LEU A 245 5.00 5.87 -0.67
N ASP A 246 5.23 5.39 0.55
CA ASP A 246 6.53 4.89 1.02
C ASP A 246 6.99 3.61 0.31
N THR A 247 6.05 2.89 -0.27
CA THR A 247 6.28 1.66 -1.04
C THR A 247 6.27 1.86 -2.54
N VAL A 248 6.20 3.12 -3.01
CA VAL A 248 6.21 3.41 -4.45
C VAL A 248 7.56 3.06 -5.06
N MET A 249 7.55 2.06 -5.92
CA MET A 249 8.72 1.57 -6.64
C MET A 249 8.30 0.77 -7.89
N PRO A 250 9.24 0.33 -8.74
CA PRO A 250 8.91 -0.53 -9.89
C PRO A 250 8.22 -1.82 -9.45
N GLY A 251 7.08 -2.15 -10.08
CA GLY A 251 6.32 -3.36 -9.79
C GLY A 251 5.39 -3.75 -10.94
N LEU A 252 4.54 -4.73 -10.71
CA LEU A 252 3.53 -5.19 -11.67
C LEU A 252 2.17 -4.58 -11.34
N VAL A 253 1.44 -4.13 -12.36
CA VAL A 253 0.08 -3.58 -12.20
C VAL A 253 -0.83 -4.55 -11.44
N GLY A 254 -0.70 -5.85 -11.71
CA GLY A 254 -1.46 -6.88 -11.02
C GLY A 254 -1.16 -7.02 -9.53
N PHE A 255 -0.01 -6.52 -9.03
CA PHE A 255 0.27 -6.48 -7.59
C PHE A 255 -0.59 -5.43 -6.90
N ASP A 256 -0.69 -4.21 -7.46
CA ASP A 256 -1.57 -3.17 -6.93
C ASP A 256 -3.04 -3.60 -6.96
N PHE A 257 -3.49 -4.15 -8.09
CA PHE A 257 -4.84 -4.70 -8.17
C PHE A 257 -5.07 -5.79 -7.12
N GLY A 258 -4.11 -6.70 -7.01
CA GLY A 258 -4.21 -7.87 -6.13
C GLY A 258 -4.21 -7.54 -4.66
N ASP A 259 -3.34 -6.64 -4.22
CA ASP A 259 -3.28 -6.25 -2.80
C ASP A 259 -4.56 -5.52 -2.37
N ALA A 260 -5.12 -4.67 -3.25
CA ALA A 260 -6.42 -4.04 -3.01
C ALA A 260 -7.54 -5.08 -2.85
N ILE A 261 -7.64 -6.03 -3.79
CA ILE A 261 -8.68 -7.08 -3.75
C ILE A 261 -8.57 -7.93 -2.50
N ARG A 262 -7.37 -8.38 -2.14
CA ARG A 262 -7.10 -9.15 -0.93
C ARG A 262 -7.67 -8.50 0.31
N PHE A 263 -7.60 -7.18 0.38
CA PHE A 263 -8.03 -6.42 1.55
C PHE A 263 -9.50 -5.99 1.47
N ILE A 264 -9.93 -5.45 0.32
CA ILE A 264 -11.26 -4.84 0.15
C ILE A 264 -12.35 -5.90 -0.06
N ALA A 265 -12.05 -6.95 -0.85
CA ALA A 265 -13.04 -7.93 -1.25
C ALA A 265 -13.07 -9.19 -0.35
N ASN A 266 -12.29 -9.24 0.71
CA ASN A 266 -12.46 -10.25 1.74
C ASN A 266 -13.70 -9.94 2.57
N SER A 267 -14.60 -10.92 2.72
CA SER A 267 -15.83 -10.78 3.54
C SER A 267 -15.56 -10.79 5.04
N ALA A 268 -14.35 -11.15 5.47
CA ALA A 268 -13.95 -11.28 6.86
C ALA A 268 -12.72 -10.40 7.18
N LYS A 269 -12.41 -10.28 8.47
CA LYS A 269 -11.16 -9.65 8.92
C LYS A 269 -9.96 -10.52 8.53
N GLU A 270 -8.77 -9.91 8.47
CA GLU A 270 -7.52 -10.60 8.12
C GLU A 270 -7.14 -11.73 9.09
N ASP A 271 -7.61 -11.66 10.33
CA ASP A 271 -7.38 -12.62 11.43
C ASP A 271 -8.63 -13.40 11.84
N GLU A 272 -9.62 -13.55 10.95
CA GLU A 272 -10.84 -14.30 11.22
C GLU A 272 -10.53 -15.78 11.46
N LYS A 273 -10.98 -16.30 12.61
CA LYS A 273 -10.78 -17.69 13.03
C LYS A 273 -11.81 -18.65 12.44
N ASP A 274 -13.03 -18.16 12.21
CA ASP A 274 -14.07 -18.93 11.56
C ASP A 274 -13.91 -18.84 10.04
N LEU A 275 -13.14 -19.77 9.49
CA LEU A 275 -12.79 -19.80 8.07
C LEU A 275 -14.01 -19.96 7.15
N SER A 276 -15.16 -20.41 7.66
CA SER A 276 -16.40 -20.49 6.88
C SER A 276 -16.94 -19.11 6.45
N LYS A 277 -16.55 -18.04 7.16
CA LYS A 277 -16.88 -16.67 6.87
C LYS A 277 -15.96 -16.03 5.84
N VAL A 278 -14.78 -16.61 5.60
CA VAL A 278 -13.76 -16.05 4.72
C VAL A 278 -14.10 -16.39 3.27
N LYS A 279 -14.56 -15.39 2.52
CA LYS A 279 -14.97 -15.53 1.12
C LYS A 279 -14.56 -14.30 0.32
N LEU A 280 -14.29 -14.50 -0.95
CA LEU A 280 -14.22 -13.41 -1.91
C LEU A 280 -15.64 -12.89 -2.19
N ASP A 281 -15.89 -11.64 -1.88
CA ASP A 281 -17.12 -10.94 -2.28
C ASP A 281 -16.98 -10.46 -3.73
N LEU A 282 -17.69 -11.13 -4.65
CA LEU A 282 -17.65 -10.81 -6.08
C LEU A 282 -18.24 -9.43 -6.40
N ASN A 283 -19.17 -8.90 -5.59
CA ASN A 283 -19.71 -7.56 -5.82
C ASN A 283 -18.64 -6.50 -5.50
N LYS A 284 -17.90 -6.68 -4.40
CA LYS A 284 -16.78 -5.80 -4.04
C LYS A 284 -15.63 -5.92 -5.07
N PHE A 285 -15.32 -7.16 -5.49
CA PHE A 285 -14.35 -7.41 -6.57
C PHE A 285 -14.75 -6.68 -7.86
N GLU A 286 -16.02 -6.80 -8.28
CA GLU A 286 -16.53 -6.15 -9.48
C GLU A 286 -16.48 -4.62 -9.37
N ALA A 287 -16.89 -4.05 -8.24
CA ALA A 287 -16.87 -2.61 -8.02
C ALA A 287 -15.44 -2.05 -8.13
N PHE A 288 -14.46 -2.69 -7.47
CA PHE A 288 -13.07 -2.27 -7.57
C PHE A 288 -12.51 -2.47 -8.99
N ALA A 289 -12.75 -3.64 -9.60
CA ALA A 289 -12.30 -3.94 -10.95
C ALA A 289 -12.84 -2.94 -11.97
N LYS A 290 -14.12 -2.56 -11.89
CA LYS A 290 -14.74 -1.54 -12.73
C LYS A 290 -14.02 -0.20 -12.61
N GLY A 291 -13.74 0.27 -11.40
CA GLY A 291 -13.02 1.52 -11.16
C GLY A 291 -11.60 1.49 -11.70
N PHE A 292 -10.83 0.46 -11.32
CA PHE A 292 -9.41 0.31 -11.66
C PHE A 292 -9.19 0.12 -13.17
N THR A 293 -9.84 -0.88 -13.77
CA THR A 293 -9.66 -1.17 -15.20
C THR A 293 -10.29 -0.10 -16.07
N GLY A 294 -11.40 0.53 -15.65
CA GLY A 294 -12.01 1.63 -16.37
C GLY A 294 -11.07 2.81 -16.60
N LYS A 295 -10.13 3.06 -15.68
CA LYS A 295 -9.09 4.08 -15.84
C LYS A 295 -7.92 3.60 -16.74
N LEU A 296 -7.60 2.32 -16.71
CA LEU A 296 -6.37 1.77 -17.29
C LEU A 296 -6.58 1.02 -18.60
N LYS A 297 -7.81 0.76 -19.05
CA LYS A 297 -8.12 -0.11 -20.19
C LYS A 297 -7.35 0.25 -21.47
N SER A 298 -7.07 1.53 -21.71
CA SER A 298 -6.35 1.98 -22.91
C SER A 298 -4.82 1.81 -22.84
N VAL A 299 -4.26 1.52 -21.66
CA VAL A 299 -2.81 1.46 -21.42
C VAL A 299 -2.33 0.12 -20.85
N LEU A 300 -3.25 -0.81 -20.53
CA LEU A 300 -2.91 -2.18 -20.17
C LEU A 300 -2.67 -3.01 -21.43
N SER A 301 -1.59 -3.78 -21.43
CA SER A 301 -1.39 -4.85 -22.42
C SER A 301 -2.38 -6.01 -22.16
N GLU A 302 -2.60 -6.86 -23.16
CA GLU A 302 -3.47 -8.03 -22.99
C GLU A 302 -2.99 -8.95 -21.88
N ASN A 303 -1.67 -9.18 -21.76
CA ASN A 303 -1.10 -9.98 -20.66
C ASN A 303 -1.39 -9.36 -19.29
N GLU A 304 -1.33 -8.03 -19.15
CA GLU A 304 -1.67 -7.36 -17.91
C GLU A 304 -3.16 -7.54 -17.57
N LYS A 305 -4.06 -7.35 -18.55
CA LYS A 305 -5.51 -7.57 -18.35
C LYS A 305 -5.80 -9.01 -17.91
N ASP A 306 -5.24 -9.99 -18.61
CA ASP A 306 -5.44 -11.42 -18.34
C ASP A 306 -4.92 -11.86 -16.97
N THR A 307 -3.94 -11.13 -16.42
CA THR A 307 -3.30 -11.47 -15.14
C THR A 307 -3.85 -10.72 -13.93
N LEU A 308 -4.78 -9.76 -14.07
CA LEU A 308 -5.33 -9.05 -12.91
C LEU A 308 -5.99 -9.98 -11.89
N ALA A 309 -6.81 -10.92 -12.36
CA ALA A 309 -7.42 -11.92 -11.46
C ALA A 309 -6.37 -12.84 -10.82
N LEU A 310 -5.29 -13.17 -11.53
CA LEU A 310 -4.14 -13.89 -10.98
C LEU A 310 -3.39 -13.05 -9.93
N GLY A 311 -3.31 -11.73 -10.13
CA GLY A 311 -2.72 -10.78 -9.18
C GLY A 311 -3.39 -10.85 -7.81
N ALA A 312 -4.74 -10.89 -7.78
CA ALA A 312 -5.48 -11.05 -6.53
C ALA A 312 -5.09 -12.33 -5.79
N LEU A 313 -5.01 -13.44 -6.51
CA LEU A 313 -4.60 -14.73 -5.94
C LEU A 313 -3.13 -14.73 -5.49
N THR A 314 -2.22 -14.19 -6.31
CA THR A 314 -0.79 -14.07 -6.00
C THR A 314 -0.56 -13.28 -4.72
N MET A 315 -1.15 -12.10 -4.59
CA MET A 315 -0.96 -11.23 -3.42
C MET A 315 -1.56 -11.84 -2.14
N THR A 316 -2.71 -12.52 -2.27
CA THR A 316 -3.33 -13.24 -1.14
C THR A 316 -2.42 -14.36 -0.66
N LEU A 317 -1.92 -15.21 -1.57
CA LEU A 317 -1.01 -16.30 -1.24
C LEU A 317 0.33 -15.80 -0.68
N GLU A 318 0.91 -14.76 -1.26
CA GLU A 318 2.16 -14.17 -0.77
C GLU A 318 2.02 -13.63 0.65
N CYS A 319 0.93 -12.92 0.94
CA CYS A 319 0.68 -12.38 2.26
C CYS A 319 0.51 -13.49 3.30
N GLY A 320 -0.31 -14.50 3.00
CA GLY A 320 -0.52 -15.63 3.90
C GLY A 320 0.74 -16.48 4.11
N LEU A 321 1.53 -16.69 3.05
CA LEU A 321 2.82 -17.39 3.14
C LEU A 321 3.80 -16.64 4.06
N ARG A 322 3.82 -15.30 4.01
CA ARG A 322 4.65 -14.48 4.90
C ARG A 322 4.21 -14.59 6.35
N PHE A 323 2.90 -14.64 6.63
CA PHE A 323 2.39 -14.87 7.99
C PHE A 323 2.78 -16.26 8.51
N LEU A 324 2.64 -17.31 7.68
CA LEU A 324 3.03 -18.67 8.09
C LEU A 324 4.55 -18.79 8.31
N THR A 325 5.35 -18.14 7.44
CA THR A 325 6.81 -18.10 7.59
C THR A 325 7.22 -17.43 8.89
N ASP A 326 6.59 -16.30 9.22
CA ASP A 326 6.88 -15.57 10.47
C ASP A 326 6.44 -16.37 11.71
N TYR A 327 5.28 -17.04 11.65
CA TYR A 327 4.84 -17.95 12.70
C TYR A 327 5.87 -19.07 12.97
N LEU A 328 6.38 -19.70 11.91
CA LEU A 328 7.40 -20.74 12.03
C LEU A 328 8.72 -20.21 12.58
N ASN A 329 9.04 -18.94 12.35
CA ASN A 329 10.24 -18.25 12.85
C ASN A 329 10.06 -17.62 14.24
N GLY A 330 8.88 -17.76 14.89
CA GLY A 330 8.62 -17.26 16.24
C GLY A 330 8.04 -15.85 16.32
N ASP A 331 7.31 -15.41 15.29
CA ASP A 331 6.58 -14.13 15.27
C ASP A 331 7.49 -12.91 15.44
N VAL A 332 8.58 -12.85 14.68
CA VAL A 332 9.63 -11.82 14.81
C VAL A 332 9.43 -10.60 13.93
N TYR A 333 8.64 -10.72 12.85
CA TYR A 333 8.44 -9.67 11.87
C TYR A 333 7.13 -8.90 12.07
N PHE A 334 6.00 -9.60 12.11
CA PHE A 334 4.70 -8.96 12.28
C PHE A 334 4.35 -8.76 13.76
N LYS A 335 3.69 -7.65 14.07
CA LYS A 335 3.12 -7.45 15.41
C LYS A 335 1.98 -8.44 15.63
N THR A 336 2.02 -9.17 16.74
CA THR A 336 0.98 -10.11 17.14
C THR A 336 0.28 -9.62 18.41
N CYS A 337 -1.02 -9.90 18.51
CA CYS A 337 -1.83 -9.60 19.70
C CYS A 337 -1.98 -10.83 20.61
N TYR A 338 -1.71 -12.03 20.09
CA TYR A 338 -1.77 -13.30 20.80
C TYR A 338 -0.86 -14.33 20.08
N GLU A 339 -0.61 -15.49 20.70
CA GLU A 339 0.42 -16.46 20.30
C GLU A 339 0.23 -17.04 18.88
N GLU A 340 -1.02 -17.32 18.46
CA GLU A 340 -1.32 -17.89 17.13
C GLU A 340 -1.80 -16.86 16.11
N HIS A 341 -1.61 -15.56 16.36
CA HIS A 341 -2.17 -14.52 15.52
C HIS A 341 -1.71 -14.62 14.06
N ASN A 342 -0.42 -14.87 13.81
CA ASN A 342 0.08 -15.05 12.45
C ASN A 342 -0.40 -16.36 11.81
N LEU A 343 -0.64 -17.41 12.59
CA LEU A 343 -1.22 -18.65 12.09
C LEU A 343 -2.69 -18.44 11.65
N ASP A 344 -3.49 -17.74 12.45
CA ASP A 344 -4.87 -17.41 12.09
C ASP A 344 -4.92 -16.53 10.82
N ARG A 345 -4.02 -15.56 10.70
CA ARG A 345 -3.87 -14.76 9.48
C ARG A 345 -3.49 -15.61 8.27
N ALA A 346 -2.53 -16.53 8.43
CA ALA A 346 -2.10 -17.41 7.36
C ALA A 346 -3.25 -18.33 6.88
N ARG A 347 -4.03 -18.89 7.81
CA ARG A 347 -5.22 -19.69 7.53
C ARG A 347 -6.31 -18.89 6.83
N CYS A 348 -6.55 -17.66 7.29
CA CYS A 348 -7.52 -16.76 6.68
C CYS A 348 -7.14 -16.44 5.23
N GLN A 349 -5.88 -16.08 4.95
CA GLN A 349 -5.42 -15.81 3.57
C GLN A 349 -5.47 -17.08 2.69
N LEU A 350 -5.16 -18.25 3.24
CA LEU A 350 -5.25 -19.50 2.51
C LEU A 350 -6.71 -19.83 2.12
N ALA A 351 -7.65 -19.69 3.06
CA ALA A 351 -9.07 -19.90 2.80
C ALA A 351 -9.61 -18.90 1.75
N LEU A 352 -9.19 -17.64 1.81
CA LEU A 352 -9.54 -16.64 0.80
C LEU A 352 -8.98 -17.00 -0.58
N ALA A 353 -7.73 -17.46 -0.65
CA ALA A 353 -7.10 -17.85 -1.91
C ALA A 353 -7.82 -19.05 -2.55
N GLU A 354 -8.25 -20.01 -1.74
CA GLU A 354 -9.00 -21.19 -2.22
C GLU A 354 -10.39 -20.82 -2.73
N ASP A 355 -11.07 -19.90 -2.06
CA ASP A 355 -12.33 -19.36 -2.55
C ASP A 355 -12.13 -18.58 -3.86
N MET A 356 -11.02 -17.81 -4.01
CA MET A 356 -10.64 -17.16 -5.27
C MET A 356 -10.37 -18.18 -6.38
N ILE A 357 -9.70 -19.30 -6.07
CA ILE A 357 -9.46 -20.38 -7.05
C ILE A 357 -10.80 -20.95 -7.54
N SER A 358 -11.74 -21.18 -6.65
CA SER A 358 -13.06 -21.69 -7.01
C SER A 358 -13.86 -20.71 -7.89
N LYS A 359 -13.65 -19.41 -7.71
CA LYS A 359 -14.32 -18.31 -8.45
C LYS A 359 -13.47 -17.71 -9.59
N ARG A 360 -12.39 -18.41 -10.00
CA ARG A 360 -11.42 -17.86 -10.95
C ARG A 360 -12.04 -17.43 -12.27
N ASN A 361 -13.02 -18.20 -12.77
CA ASN A 361 -13.67 -17.90 -14.04
C ASN A 361 -14.55 -16.66 -13.94
N GLU A 362 -15.28 -16.49 -12.83
CA GLU A 362 -16.09 -15.31 -12.56
C GLU A 362 -15.20 -14.05 -12.44
N MET A 363 -14.09 -14.15 -11.69
CA MET A 363 -13.12 -13.06 -11.58
C MET A 363 -12.58 -12.63 -12.94
N LYS A 364 -12.19 -13.59 -13.79
CA LYS A 364 -11.72 -13.30 -15.16
C LYS A 364 -12.80 -12.67 -16.03
N ALA A 365 -14.04 -13.17 -15.96
CA ALA A 365 -15.16 -12.61 -16.70
C ALA A 365 -15.45 -11.15 -16.29
N ILE A 366 -15.39 -10.86 -14.99
CA ILE A 366 -15.56 -9.50 -14.49
C ILE A 366 -14.44 -8.58 -15.00
N VAL A 367 -13.17 -9.00 -14.93
CA VAL A 367 -12.06 -8.20 -15.46
C VAL A 367 -12.24 -7.95 -16.95
N ALA A 368 -12.53 -8.98 -17.74
CA ALA A 368 -12.72 -8.86 -19.18
C ALA A 368 -13.87 -7.89 -19.53
N LYS A 369 -14.95 -7.87 -18.77
CA LYS A 369 -16.09 -6.97 -18.95
C LYS A 369 -15.70 -5.49 -18.91
N TYR A 370 -14.73 -5.11 -18.09
CA TYR A 370 -14.36 -3.71 -17.86
C TYR A 370 -13.00 -3.31 -18.45
N ALA A 371 -12.13 -4.28 -18.75
CA ALA A 371 -10.81 -4.05 -19.36
C ALA A 371 -10.83 -4.13 -20.90
N GLY A 372 -11.92 -4.66 -21.48
CA GLY A 372 -12.12 -4.77 -22.94
C GLY A 372 -12.36 -3.44 -23.63
#